data_5f34760aa1be6e1ad6ba6ce43807977c
#
_entry.id   5f34760aa1be6e1ad6ba6ce43807977c
#
_cell.length_a   1.000
_cell.length_b   1.000
_cell.length_c   1.000
_cell.angle_alpha   90.00
_cell.angle_beta   90.00
_cell.angle_gamma   90.00
#
_symmetry.space_group_name_H-M   'P 1'
#
loop_
_entity.id
_entity.type
_entity.pdbx_description
1 polymer ?
#
loop_
_entity_poly.entity_id
_entity_poly.type
_entity_poly.pdbx_seq_one_letter_code
_entity_poly.pdbx_strand_id
1 'polypeptide(L)'
;NSQGVKKAMELLWKVWVRVYEETYYNLIQDQQEGTTAWINLWAPGKFYPVENDLSLMISTDMYREFFLEELVNEINYLDYSIYHLDGKDALHHLDMILNIPKLNAIQWVAGASESAAGVAKWIPLYKKIQAKGKAIIVYCNPDEVTLVIDSLKPEGLLISVNCETEKEARELLGHYGWEGFYWWE
;
A
#
# COMPACT_ATOMS: atom_id res chain seq x y z
N ASN A 1 -13.89 7.68 -26.26
CA ASN A 1 -13.46 6.59 -27.17
C ASN A 1 -12.78 5.47 -26.36
N SER A 2 -13.58 4.49 -25.91
CA SER A 2 -13.12 3.35 -25.07
C SER A 2 -11.93 2.60 -25.69
N GLN A 3 -11.97 2.37 -27.01
CA GLN A 3 -10.91 1.63 -27.70
C GLN A 3 -9.57 2.39 -27.67
N GLY A 4 -9.62 3.72 -27.75
CA GLY A 4 -8.42 4.55 -27.62
C GLY A 4 -7.81 4.49 -26.22
N VAL A 5 -8.65 4.47 -25.18
CA VAL A 5 -8.18 4.32 -23.79
C VAL A 5 -7.50 2.96 -23.60
N LYS A 6 -8.14 1.86 -24.00
CA LYS A 6 -7.55 0.51 -23.87
C LYS A 6 -6.20 0.39 -24.58
N LYS A 7 -6.10 0.94 -25.80
CA LYS A 7 -4.82 0.96 -26.53
C LYS A 7 -3.74 1.81 -25.82
N ALA A 8 -4.14 2.91 -25.20
CA ALA A 8 -3.21 3.72 -24.40
C ALA A 8 -2.72 2.95 -23.16
N MET A 9 -3.61 2.24 -22.46
CA MET A 9 -3.26 1.42 -21.31
C MET A 9 -2.29 0.28 -21.68
N GLU A 10 -2.52 -0.42 -22.79
CA GLU A 10 -1.58 -1.42 -23.31
C GLU A 10 -0.18 -0.86 -23.59
N LEU A 11 -0.11 0.37 -24.10
CA LEU A 11 1.16 1.06 -24.32
C LEU A 11 1.84 1.45 -23.03
N LEU A 12 1.07 2.04 -22.11
CA LEU A 12 1.56 2.43 -20.78
C LEU A 12 2.11 1.23 -20.01
N TRP A 13 1.43 0.12 -20.04
CA TRP A 13 1.91 -1.13 -19.44
C TRP A 13 3.29 -1.54 -19.96
N LYS A 14 3.49 -1.52 -21.26
CA LYS A 14 4.79 -1.86 -21.88
C LYS A 14 5.90 -0.89 -21.48
N VAL A 15 5.56 0.41 -21.39
CA VAL A 15 6.50 1.45 -20.95
C VAL A 15 6.82 1.26 -19.46
N TRP A 16 5.81 1.00 -18.63
CA TRP A 16 5.99 0.77 -17.20
C TRP A 16 6.93 -0.41 -16.94
N VAL A 17 6.70 -1.57 -17.55
CA VAL A 17 7.58 -2.74 -17.43
C VAL A 17 9.02 -2.39 -17.80
N ARG A 18 9.22 -1.71 -18.92
CA ARG A 18 10.55 -1.32 -19.38
C ARG A 18 11.24 -0.37 -18.40
N VAL A 19 10.54 0.66 -17.92
CA VAL A 19 11.08 1.60 -16.93
C VAL A 19 11.39 0.89 -15.62
N TYR A 20 10.50 0.02 -15.16
CA TYR A 20 10.70 -0.75 -13.94
C TYR A 20 11.95 -1.65 -14.03
N GLU A 21 12.12 -2.39 -15.12
CA GLU A 21 13.28 -3.29 -15.31
C GLU A 21 14.59 -2.52 -15.51
N GLU A 22 14.61 -1.60 -16.48
CA GLU A 22 15.87 -1.00 -16.94
C GLU A 22 16.38 0.11 -16.01
N THR A 23 15.48 0.86 -15.35
CA THR A 23 15.85 2.05 -14.58
C THR A 23 15.59 1.94 -13.09
N TYR A 24 14.91 0.91 -12.64
CA TYR A 24 14.57 0.73 -11.23
C TYR A 24 15.03 -0.63 -10.69
N TYR A 25 14.42 -1.73 -11.10
CA TYR A 25 14.68 -3.06 -10.53
C TYR A 25 16.16 -3.46 -10.62
N ASN A 26 16.76 -3.40 -11.82
CA ASN A 26 18.14 -3.80 -12.02
C ASN A 26 19.16 -2.94 -11.25
N LEU A 27 18.83 -1.67 -11.00
CA LEU A 27 19.72 -0.78 -10.24
C LEU A 27 19.64 -0.99 -8.73
N ILE A 28 18.45 -1.30 -8.23
CA ILE A 28 18.21 -1.39 -6.79
C ILE A 28 18.49 -2.79 -6.26
N GLN A 29 18.04 -3.83 -6.97
CA GLN A 29 18.17 -5.20 -6.49
C GLN A 29 19.62 -5.65 -6.35
N ASP A 30 20.51 -5.20 -7.23
CA ASP A 30 21.95 -5.53 -7.17
C ASP A 30 22.64 -4.88 -5.95
N GLN A 31 22.08 -3.80 -5.42
CA GLN A 31 22.65 -3.08 -4.29
C GLN A 31 22.12 -3.55 -2.94
N GLN A 32 20.90 -4.11 -2.91
CA GLN A 32 20.18 -4.39 -1.66
C GLN A 32 19.71 -5.84 -1.52
N GLU A 33 20.06 -6.71 -2.47
CA GLU A 33 19.57 -8.10 -2.53
C GLU A 33 18.04 -8.20 -2.57
N GLY A 34 17.38 -7.16 -3.09
CA GLY A 34 15.93 -7.01 -3.17
C GLY A 34 15.56 -5.60 -3.58
N THR A 35 14.30 -5.26 -3.47
CA THR A 35 13.79 -3.95 -3.87
C THR A 35 13.07 -3.22 -2.74
N THR A 36 13.12 -1.91 -2.78
CA THR A 36 12.34 -0.99 -1.95
C THR A 36 11.61 -0.02 -2.86
N ALA A 37 10.72 0.79 -2.31
CA ALA A 37 10.00 1.81 -3.04
C ALA A 37 9.74 3.03 -2.14
N TRP A 38 8.94 3.99 -2.60
CA TRP A 38 8.55 5.16 -1.84
C TRP A 38 7.73 4.84 -0.56
N ILE A 39 7.09 3.69 -0.49
CA ILE A 39 6.65 3.09 0.77
C ILE A 39 7.87 2.43 1.39
N ASN A 40 8.32 2.89 2.57
CA ASN A 40 9.53 2.45 3.25
C ASN A 40 9.50 0.97 3.67
N LEU A 41 9.39 0.08 2.69
CA LEU A 41 9.43 -1.37 2.84
C LEU A 41 10.42 -1.96 1.85
N TRP A 42 11.01 -3.07 2.26
CA TRP A 42 11.89 -3.88 1.42
C TRP A 42 11.26 -5.25 1.16
N ALA A 43 11.50 -5.80 -0.02
CA ALA A 43 11.12 -7.16 -0.37
C ALA A 43 12.20 -7.87 -1.20
N PRO A 44 12.35 -9.20 -1.07
CA PRO A 44 13.43 -9.96 -1.72
C PRO A 44 13.14 -10.28 -3.19
N GLY A 45 12.53 -9.40 -3.92
CA GLY A 45 12.18 -9.60 -5.33
C GLY A 45 11.64 -8.34 -5.95
N LYS A 46 10.89 -8.49 -7.01
CA LYS A 46 10.22 -7.37 -7.65
C LYS A 46 9.08 -6.87 -6.76
N PHE A 47 9.30 -5.72 -6.16
CA PHE A 47 8.31 -5.06 -5.31
C PHE A 47 8.07 -3.64 -5.79
N TYR A 48 6.80 -3.26 -5.87
CA TYR A 48 6.40 -1.88 -6.09
C TYR A 48 4.98 -1.63 -5.54
N PRO A 49 4.68 -0.43 -5.02
CA PRO A 49 3.32 -0.01 -4.75
C PRO A 49 2.59 0.27 -6.06
N VAL A 50 1.44 -0.34 -6.24
CA VAL A 50 0.57 -0.11 -7.40
C VAL A 50 -0.56 0.84 -7.00
N GLU A 51 -0.92 1.75 -7.90
CA GLU A 51 -1.89 2.80 -7.60
C GLU A 51 -2.67 3.25 -8.84
N ASN A 52 -3.81 3.89 -8.61
CA ASN A 52 -4.54 4.59 -9.66
C ASN A 52 -5.24 5.82 -9.08
N ASP A 53 -4.59 6.97 -9.13
CA ASP A 53 -5.10 8.23 -8.59
C ASP A 53 -6.35 8.74 -9.33
N LEU A 54 -6.53 8.33 -10.58
CA LEU A 54 -7.73 8.67 -11.33
C LEU A 54 -8.98 7.97 -10.76
N SER A 55 -8.80 6.93 -9.94
CA SER A 55 -9.89 6.14 -9.35
C SER A 55 -10.90 6.97 -8.58
N LEU A 56 -10.47 8.06 -7.96
CA LEU A 56 -11.32 9.01 -7.24
C LEU A 56 -12.41 9.65 -8.11
N MET A 57 -12.16 9.76 -9.42
CA MET A 57 -12.99 10.53 -10.35
C MET A 57 -13.82 9.67 -11.31
N ILE A 58 -13.70 8.35 -11.21
CA ILE A 58 -14.36 7.42 -12.15
C ILE A 58 -15.25 6.41 -11.44
N SER A 59 -16.29 5.95 -12.12
CA SER A 59 -17.17 4.91 -11.59
C SER A 59 -16.48 3.54 -11.52
N THR A 60 -17.03 2.64 -10.69
CA THR A 60 -16.57 1.25 -10.59
C THR A 60 -16.61 0.52 -11.95
N ASP A 61 -17.61 0.83 -12.78
CA ASP A 61 -17.70 0.22 -14.12
C ASP A 61 -16.62 0.74 -15.06
N MET A 62 -16.31 2.03 -15.01
CA MET A 62 -15.18 2.59 -15.77
C MET A 62 -13.84 2.04 -15.29
N TYR A 63 -13.67 1.90 -13.97
CA TYR A 63 -12.46 1.29 -13.41
C TYR A 63 -12.30 -0.15 -13.90
N ARG A 64 -13.37 -0.94 -13.83
CA ARG A 64 -13.38 -2.34 -14.30
C ARG A 64 -13.10 -2.45 -15.80
N GLU A 65 -13.66 -1.55 -16.59
CA GLU A 65 -13.51 -1.60 -18.05
C GLU A 65 -12.11 -1.19 -18.53
N PHE A 66 -11.48 -0.20 -17.87
CA PHE A 66 -10.29 0.45 -18.42
C PHE A 66 -9.01 0.20 -17.62
N PHE A 67 -9.09 -0.04 -16.31
CA PHE A 67 -7.92 -0.03 -15.43
C PHE A 67 -7.68 -1.34 -14.68
N LEU A 68 -8.71 -2.15 -14.47
CA LEU A 68 -8.58 -3.37 -13.67
C LEU A 68 -7.61 -4.38 -14.30
N GLU A 69 -7.64 -4.52 -15.63
CA GLU A 69 -6.77 -5.46 -16.35
C GLU A 69 -5.30 -5.06 -16.19
N GLU A 70 -4.99 -3.77 -16.31
CA GLU A 70 -3.64 -3.25 -16.11
C GLU A 70 -3.16 -3.48 -14.68
N LEU A 71 -3.97 -3.12 -13.68
CA LEU A 71 -3.66 -3.36 -12.27
C LEU A 71 -3.37 -4.84 -12.00
N VAL A 72 -4.16 -5.73 -12.56
CA VAL A 72 -3.92 -7.19 -12.44
C VAL A 72 -2.61 -7.60 -13.11
N ASN A 73 -2.28 -7.02 -14.26
CA ASN A 73 -1.02 -7.28 -14.96
C ASN A 73 0.18 -6.80 -14.15
N GLU A 74 0.14 -5.60 -13.56
CA GLU A 74 1.19 -5.09 -12.67
C GLU A 74 1.39 -5.99 -11.45
N ILE A 75 0.30 -6.35 -10.76
CA ILE A 75 0.34 -7.22 -9.58
C ILE A 75 0.89 -8.61 -9.96
N ASN A 76 0.54 -9.15 -11.12
CA ASN A 76 1.03 -10.44 -11.57
C ASN A 76 2.50 -10.41 -12.00
N TYR A 77 2.99 -9.29 -12.47
CA TYR A 77 4.38 -9.09 -12.86
C TYR A 77 5.31 -8.95 -11.65
N LEU A 78 4.85 -8.30 -10.58
CA LEU A 78 5.60 -8.13 -9.34
C LEU A 78 5.58 -9.42 -8.51
N ASP A 79 6.61 -9.67 -7.72
CA ASP A 79 6.63 -10.73 -6.71
C ASP A 79 5.82 -10.30 -5.47
N TYR A 80 5.92 -9.03 -5.12
CA TYR A 80 5.20 -8.42 -4.00
C TYR A 80 4.60 -7.08 -4.43
N SER A 81 3.36 -6.84 -4.03
CA SER A 81 2.65 -5.61 -4.36
C SER A 81 1.80 -5.11 -3.20
N ILE A 82 1.73 -3.80 -3.08
CA ILE A 82 0.85 -3.09 -2.15
C ILE A 82 0.00 -2.14 -2.98
N TYR A 83 -1.32 -2.19 -2.81
CA TYR A 83 -2.17 -1.20 -3.45
C TYR A 83 -2.24 0.06 -2.57
N HIS A 84 -1.80 1.19 -3.12
CA HIS A 84 -1.97 2.49 -2.51
C HIS A 84 -3.41 2.95 -2.75
N LEU A 85 -4.20 2.95 -1.68
CA LEU A 85 -5.60 3.37 -1.69
C LEU A 85 -5.69 4.75 -1.07
N ASP A 86 -5.77 5.78 -1.91
CA ASP A 86 -5.81 7.18 -1.47
C ASP A 86 -7.23 7.75 -1.56
N GLY A 87 -7.65 8.33 -0.45
CA GLY A 87 -8.89 9.06 -0.35
C GLY A 87 -10.16 8.19 -0.23
N LYS A 88 -11.10 8.70 0.57
CA LYS A 88 -12.38 8.01 0.84
C LYS A 88 -13.20 7.75 -0.43
N ASP A 89 -13.04 8.59 -1.44
CA ASP A 89 -13.79 8.47 -2.68
C ASP A 89 -13.31 7.30 -3.55
N ALA A 90 -12.11 6.72 -3.28
CA ALA A 90 -11.64 5.49 -3.91
C ALA A 90 -12.21 4.20 -3.26
N LEU A 91 -12.82 4.29 -2.09
CA LEU A 91 -13.33 3.11 -1.34
C LEU A 91 -14.39 2.30 -2.09
N HIS A 92 -15.10 2.90 -3.04
CA HIS A 92 -16.09 2.17 -3.84
C HIS A 92 -15.46 1.15 -4.80
N HIS A 93 -14.14 1.20 -5.02
CA HIS A 93 -13.38 0.19 -5.78
C HIS A 93 -12.80 -0.93 -4.89
N LEU A 94 -12.79 -0.76 -3.58
CA LEU A 94 -12.06 -1.62 -2.65
C LEU A 94 -12.41 -3.11 -2.79
N ASP A 95 -13.69 -3.45 -2.90
CA ASP A 95 -14.11 -4.86 -3.00
C ASP A 95 -13.54 -5.54 -4.25
N MET A 96 -13.46 -4.83 -5.35
CA MET A 96 -12.88 -5.32 -6.60
C MET A 96 -11.36 -5.53 -6.45
N ILE A 97 -10.67 -4.58 -5.83
CA ILE A 97 -9.23 -4.62 -5.58
C ILE A 97 -8.88 -5.77 -4.62
N LEU A 98 -9.63 -5.92 -3.51
CA LEU A 98 -9.40 -6.99 -2.54
C LEU A 98 -9.60 -8.40 -3.11
N ASN A 99 -10.37 -8.54 -4.19
CA ASN A 99 -10.57 -9.80 -4.87
C ASN A 99 -9.44 -10.19 -5.84
N ILE A 100 -8.41 -9.35 -6.02
CA ILE A 100 -7.21 -9.72 -6.81
C ILE A 100 -6.37 -10.70 -6.00
N PRO A 101 -6.21 -11.97 -6.43
CA PRO A 101 -5.63 -13.00 -5.57
C PRO A 101 -4.18 -12.70 -5.16
N LYS A 102 -3.34 -12.27 -6.10
CA LYS A 102 -1.90 -12.06 -5.89
C LYS A 102 -1.56 -10.74 -5.17
N LEU A 103 -2.51 -9.82 -5.00
CA LEU A 103 -2.28 -8.62 -4.21
C LEU A 103 -1.94 -9.00 -2.76
N ASN A 104 -0.83 -8.46 -2.22
CA ASN A 104 -0.37 -8.81 -0.87
C ASN A 104 -0.95 -7.90 0.20
N ALA A 105 -0.99 -6.59 -0.04
CA ALA A 105 -1.34 -5.62 0.98
C ALA A 105 -2.10 -4.41 0.44
N ILE A 106 -2.71 -3.69 1.36
CA ILE A 106 -3.29 -2.36 1.13
C ILE A 106 -2.56 -1.35 2.02
N GLN A 107 -2.16 -0.23 1.44
CA GLN A 107 -1.83 0.98 2.18
C GLN A 107 -3.00 1.94 2.07
N TRP A 108 -3.61 2.29 3.20
CA TRP A 108 -4.72 3.22 3.25
C TRP A 108 -4.27 4.61 3.66
N VAL A 109 -4.64 5.60 2.87
CA VAL A 109 -4.50 7.02 3.19
C VAL A 109 -5.86 7.68 3.08
N ALA A 110 -6.30 8.34 4.14
CA ALA A 110 -7.65 8.91 4.21
C ALA A 110 -7.87 10.14 3.29
N GLY A 111 -6.78 10.67 2.74
CA GLY A 111 -6.79 11.91 1.97
C GLY A 111 -6.81 13.16 2.84
N ALA A 112 -6.51 14.30 2.25
CA ALA A 112 -6.36 15.58 2.96
C ALA A 112 -7.62 16.03 3.73
N SER A 113 -8.80 15.70 3.23
CA SER A 113 -10.08 16.07 3.87
C SER A 113 -10.40 15.28 5.14
N GLU A 114 -9.71 14.18 5.39
CA GLU A 114 -9.98 13.24 6.48
C GLU A 114 -8.77 13.03 7.41
N SER A 115 -7.69 13.78 7.21
CA SER A 115 -6.44 13.63 7.95
C SER A 115 -6.58 13.80 9.47
N ALA A 116 -7.59 14.54 9.92
CA ALA A 116 -7.89 14.75 11.34
C ALA A 116 -8.82 13.69 11.95
N ALA A 117 -9.27 12.70 11.18
CA ALA A 117 -10.32 11.78 11.64
C ALA A 117 -9.84 10.71 12.64
N GLY A 118 -8.53 10.58 12.86
CA GLY A 118 -7.95 9.56 13.73
C GLY A 118 -8.14 8.12 13.20
N VAL A 119 -7.36 7.17 13.73
CA VAL A 119 -7.37 5.78 13.26
C VAL A 119 -8.67 5.06 13.62
N ALA A 120 -9.33 5.43 14.70
CA ALA A 120 -10.56 4.77 15.18
C ALA A 120 -11.66 4.69 14.11
N LYS A 121 -11.80 5.74 13.31
CA LYS A 121 -12.77 5.80 12.20
C LYS A 121 -12.55 4.67 11.18
N TRP A 122 -11.32 4.25 10.98
CA TRP A 122 -10.92 3.34 9.91
C TRP A 122 -10.76 1.89 10.36
N ILE A 123 -10.89 1.58 11.64
CA ILE A 123 -10.83 0.20 12.16
C ILE A 123 -11.77 -0.76 11.41
N PRO A 124 -13.03 -0.41 11.09
CA PRO A 124 -13.89 -1.31 10.30
C PRO A 124 -13.34 -1.60 8.89
N LEU A 125 -12.72 -0.60 8.25
CA LEU A 125 -12.06 -0.75 6.95
C LEU A 125 -10.87 -1.71 7.06
N TYR A 126 -10.01 -1.54 8.05
CA TYR A 126 -8.85 -2.39 8.29
C TYR A 126 -9.25 -3.84 8.55
N LYS A 127 -10.28 -4.06 9.37
CA LYS A 127 -10.85 -5.40 9.60
C LYS A 127 -11.37 -6.04 8.31
N LYS A 128 -12.02 -5.27 7.44
CA LYS A 128 -12.49 -5.73 6.12
C LYS A 128 -11.33 -6.20 5.24
N ILE A 129 -10.22 -5.44 5.21
CA ILE A 129 -9.01 -5.77 4.46
C ILE A 129 -8.39 -7.07 4.99
N GLN A 130 -8.20 -7.17 6.30
CA GLN A 130 -7.65 -8.38 6.94
C GLN A 130 -8.55 -9.60 6.76
N ALA A 131 -9.88 -9.43 6.75
CA ALA A 131 -10.84 -10.51 6.49
C ALA A 131 -10.70 -11.09 5.07
N LYS A 132 -10.15 -10.34 4.13
CA LYS A 132 -9.80 -10.79 2.78
C LYS A 132 -8.40 -11.41 2.67
N GLY A 133 -7.71 -11.60 3.80
CA GLY A 133 -6.36 -12.17 3.84
C GLY A 133 -5.28 -11.23 3.30
N LYS A 134 -5.55 -9.93 3.24
CA LYS A 134 -4.56 -8.94 2.80
C LYS A 134 -3.90 -8.29 4.01
N ALA A 135 -2.59 -8.05 3.91
CA ALA A 135 -1.86 -7.23 4.86
C ALA A 135 -2.31 -5.76 4.77
N ILE A 136 -2.07 -5.01 5.84
CA ILE A 136 -2.44 -3.60 5.93
C ILE A 136 -1.33 -2.77 6.53
N ILE A 137 -1.08 -1.60 5.95
CA ILE A 137 -0.24 -0.56 6.55
C ILE A 137 -1.16 0.47 7.18
N VAL A 138 -1.01 0.66 8.49
CA VAL A 138 -1.77 1.63 9.28
C VAL A 138 -0.86 2.76 9.71
N TYR A 139 -1.21 3.98 9.33
CA TYR A 139 -0.60 5.20 9.85
C TYR A 139 -1.41 5.71 11.02
N CYS A 140 -0.76 5.93 12.16
CA CYS A 140 -1.42 6.44 13.35
C CYS A 140 -0.48 7.30 14.21
N ASN A 141 -1.06 8.04 15.14
CA ASN A 141 -0.31 8.78 16.15
C ASN A 141 0.16 7.83 17.28
N PRO A 142 1.18 8.23 18.06
CA PRO A 142 1.68 7.41 19.18
C PRO A 142 0.60 6.96 20.18
N ASP A 143 -0.36 7.81 20.49
CA ASP A 143 -1.46 7.54 21.41
C ASP A 143 -2.55 6.61 20.84
N GLU A 144 -2.55 6.38 19.54
CA GLU A 144 -3.50 5.50 18.85
C GLU A 144 -2.98 4.05 18.69
N VAL A 145 -1.70 3.79 18.95
CA VAL A 145 -1.07 2.48 18.71
C VAL A 145 -1.75 1.35 19.47
N THR A 146 -2.08 1.56 20.74
CA THR A 146 -2.81 0.58 21.57
C THR A 146 -4.14 0.20 20.94
N LEU A 147 -4.90 1.20 20.46
CA LEU A 147 -6.19 0.97 19.81
C LEU A 147 -6.02 0.11 18.54
N VAL A 148 -4.98 0.35 17.75
CA VAL A 148 -4.69 -0.43 16.55
C VAL A 148 -4.38 -1.89 16.91
N ILE A 149 -3.48 -2.10 17.86
CA ILE A 149 -3.05 -3.44 18.32
C ILE A 149 -4.24 -4.23 18.89
N ASP A 150 -5.06 -3.61 19.74
CA ASP A 150 -6.21 -4.27 20.35
C ASP A 150 -7.35 -4.56 19.37
N SER A 151 -7.41 -3.81 18.27
CA SER A 151 -8.50 -3.90 17.31
C SER A 151 -8.23 -4.83 16.15
N LEU A 152 -6.97 -5.03 15.76
CA LEU A 152 -6.58 -5.71 14.52
C LEU A 152 -5.80 -7.00 14.81
N LYS A 153 -5.80 -7.91 13.83
CA LYS A 153 -4.97 -9.11 13.90
C LYS A 153 -3.50 -8.73 13.67
N PRO A 154 -2.55 -9.35 14.39
CA PRO A 154 -1.13 -9.05 14.21
C PRO A 154 -0.58 -9.53 12.85
N GLU A 155 -1.15 -10.61 12.28
CA GLU A 155 -0.69 -11.15 11.02
C GLU A 155 -0.94 -10.17 9.86
N GLY A 156 0.12 -9.76 9.19
CA GLY A 156 0.07 -8.81 8.08
C GLY A 156 -0.24 -7.37 8.50
N LEU A 157 -0.11 -7.04 9.79
CA LEU A 157 -0.26 -5.67 10.28
C LEU A 157 1.10 -4.99 10.37
N LEU A 158 1.26 -3.89 9.64
CA LEU A 158 2.37 -2.95 9.79
C LEU A 158 1.83 -1.63 10.31
N ILE A 159 2.39 -1.16 11.41
CA ILE A 159 2.03 0.13 12.03
C ILE A 159 3.17 1.11 11.77
N SER A 160 2.85 2.23 11.13
CA SER A 160 3.77 3.34 10.90
C SER A 160 3.37 4.52 11.77
N VAL A 161 4.27 4.95 12.64
CA VAL A 161 4.03 6.02 13.61
C VAL A 161 5.03 7.14 13.39
N ASN A 162 4.54 8.37 13.35
CA ASN A 162 5.39 9.55 13.35
C ASN A 162 5.58 10.04 14.80
N CYS A 163 6.80 9.98 15.30
CA CYS A 163 7.18 10.56 16.58
C CYS A 163 7.91 11.88 16.35
N GLU A 164 7.75 12.83 17.26
CA GLU A 164 8.44 14.13 17.19
C GLU A 164 9.94 14.02 17.48
N THR A 165 10.31 13.04 18.31
CA THR A 165 11.70 12.82 18.74
C THR A 165 12.07 11.34 18.74
N GLU A 166 13.36 11.06 18.59
CA GLU A 166 13.92 9.72 18.75
C GLU A 166 13.61 9.12 20.14
N LYS A 167 13.66 9.94 21.17
CA LYS A 167 13.36 9.52 22.55
C LYS A 167 11.93 8.99 22.64
N GLU A 168 10.96 9.70 22.09
CA GLU A 168 9.55 9.28 22.05
C GLU A 168 9.38 7.96 21.29
N ALA A 169 10.06 7.82 20.13
CA ALA A 169 10.01 6.59 19.36
C ALA A 169 10.59 5.40 20.15
N ARG A 170 11.71 5.58 20.85
CA ARG A 170 12.32 4.55 21.70
C ARG A 170 11.44 4.17 22.88
N GLU A 171 10.81 5.15 23.55
CA GLU A 171 9.89 4.91 24.64
C GLU A 171 8.64 4.14 24.18
N LEU A 172 8.09 4.49 23.01
CA LEU A 172 6.98 3.78 22.38
C LEU A 172 7.34 2.33 22.08
N LEU A 173 8.46 2.09 21.41
CA LEU A 173 8.94 0.74 21.10
C LEU A 173 9.17 -0.10 22.36
N GLY A 174 9.82 0.49 23.38
CA GLY A 174 10.08 -0.17 24.66
C GLY A 174 8.79 -0.53 25.41
N HIS A 175 7.75 0.31 25.34
CA HIS A 175 6.44 0.03 25.94
C HIS A 175 5.81 -1.27 25.41
N TYR A 176 6.01 -1.57 24.12
CA TYR A 176 5.49 -2.80 23.51
C TYR A 176 6.50 -3.95 23.49
N GLY A 177 7.66 -3.81 24.16
CA GLY A 177 8.69 -4.84 24.19
C GLY A 177 9.41 -5.03 22.85
N TRP A 178 9.32 -4.06 21.97
CA TRP A 178 10.05 -4.06 20.71
C TRP A 178 11.44 -3.44 20.91
N GLU A 179 12.43 -4.28 21.03
CA GLU A 179 13.83 -3.84 20.97
C GLU A 179 14.15 -3.54 19.51
N GLY A 180 14.24 -2.24 19.19
CA GLY A 180 14.39 -1.77 17.83
C GLY A 180 15.67 -2.32 17.16
N PHE A 181 15.56 -2.71 15.90
CA PHE A 181 16.72 -2.82 15.03
C PHE A 181 17.26 -1.41 14.77
N TYR A 182 18.38 -1.08 15.39
CA TYR A 182 19.08 0.18 15.15
C TYR A 182 20.08 -0.01 14.03
N TRP A 183 19.85 0.64 12.89
CA TRP A 183 20.74 0.59 11.73
C TRP A 183 21.92 1.57 11.83
N TRP A 184 22.17 2.16 12.99
CA TRP A 184 23.11 3.28 13.17
C TRP A 184 24.13 3.01 14.28
N GLU A 185 24.80 1.89 14.25
CA GLU A 185 26.08 1.71 14.95
C GLU A 185 27.23 1.65 13.96
#